data_f824e8c3b8eafb50accbd6cc3b449ddb
#
_entry.id   f824e8c3b8eafb50accbd6cc3b449ddb
#
_cell.length_a   1.000
_cell.length_b   1.000
_cell.length_c   1.000
_cell.angle_alpha   90.00
_cell.angle_beta   90.00
_cell.angle_gamma   90.00
#
_symmetry.space_group_name_H-M   'P 1'
#
loop_
_entity.id
_entity.type
_entity.pdbx_description
1 polymer ?
#
loop_
_entity_poly.entity_id
_entity_poly.type
_entity_poly.pdbx_seq_one_letter_code
_entity_poly.pdbx_strand_id
1 'polypeptide(L)'
;MKFSSTVPLAFATFASAKVLNDGSKLAYGRAFDNQAQWQMTGVLEHPCTGDFAELGIADCYQFTLSADGSKSLDTKHLDSPRQRNEFRAHNAAAGEEHTYSWKEYVAKGTGTGSNFFHLMQIFDAVKGGPVVTLTARKGMVGVESGLCGGGCPSAAWESYVGRTTLHTMRITFGPSGSMSYNVEDADSGESIISADLSGALGGSTSYLKFGTYRKVYDGMTGVVAATGDFSQS
;
A
#
# COMPACT_ATOMS: atom_id res chain seq x y z
N MET A 1 -43.35 -39.29 -20.16
CA MET A 1 -41.99 -38.85 -20.49
C MET A 1 -41.43 -38.11 -19.28
N LYS A 2 -40.41 -38.69 -18.60
CA LYS A 2 -39.73 -38.02 -17.47
C LYS A 2 -38.47 -37.35 -18.03
N PHE A 3 -38.42 -36.02 -18.00
CA PHE A 3 -37.20 -35.28 -18.30
C PHE A 3 -36.33 -35.27 -17.05
N SER A 4 -35.14 -35.91 -17.12
CA SER A 4 -34.13 -35.85 -16.08
C SER A 4 -33.23 -34.63 -16.41
N SER A 5 -33.33 -33.59 -15.59
CA SER A 5 -32.51 -32.38 -15.70
C SER A 5 -31.23 -32.64 -14.92
N THR A 6 -30.12 -32.87 -15.62
CA THR A 6 -28.77 -32.90 -15.04
C THR A 6 -28.23 -31.47 -14.97
N VAL A 7 -28.10 -30.93 -13.75
CA VAL A 7 -27.42 -29.66 -13.49
C VAL A 7 -25.93 -29.92 -13.55
N PRO A 8 -25.16 -29.23 -14.41
CA PRO A 8 -23.72 -29.39 -14.42
C PRO A 8 -23.10 -28.78 -13.16
N LEU A 9 -22.35 -29.58 -12.42
CA LEU A 9 -21.56 -29.13 -11.29
C LEU A 9 -20.35 -28.35 -11.85
N ALA A 10 -20.33 -27.03 -11.72
CA ALA A 10 -19.18 -26.20 -12.02
C ALA A 10 -18.15 -26.39 -10.90
N PHE A 11 -17.03 -27.05 -11.20
CA PHE A 11 -15.87 -27.08 -10.31
C PHE A 11 -15.17 -25.73 -10.38
N ALA A 12 -15.25 -24.95 -9.31
CA ALA A 12 -14.39 -23.79 -9.14
C ALA A 12 -12.93 -24.27 -8.96
N THR A 13 -12.09 -24.02 -9.93
CA THR A 13 -10.65 -24.22 -9.79
C THR A 13 -10.10 -23.09 -8.92
N PHE A 14 -9.79 -23.41 -7.67
CA PHE A 14 -9.05 -22.47 -6.81
C PHE A 14 -7.63 -22.33 -7.36
N ALA A 15 -7.26 -21.14 -7.78
CA ALA A 15 -5.87 -20.84 -8.13
C ALA A 15 -5.03 -20.95 -6.84
N SER A 16 -3.92 -21.69 -6.89
CA SER A 16 -2.96 -21.71 -5.79
C SER A 16 -2.10 -20.44 -5.85
N ALA A 17 -1.85 -19.83 -4.70
CA ALA A 17 -0.91 -18.72 -4.61
C ALA A 17 0.49 -19.14 -5.06
N LYS A 18 1.14 -18.27 -5.83
CA LYS A 18 2.56 -18.38 -6.16
C LYS A 18 3.35 -17.46 -5.24
N VAL A 19 4.32 -17.99 -4.52
CA VAL A 19 5.28 -17.20 -3.75
C VAL A 19 6.20 -16.46 -4.73
N LEU A 20 6.16 -15.13 -4.72
CA LEU A 20 7.00 -14.24 -5.53
C LEU A 20 8.25 -13.81 -4.75
N ASN A 21 8.14 -13.68 -3.43
CA ASN A 21 9.25 -13.48 -2.50
C ASN A 21 8.96 -14.28 -1.22
N ASP A 22 9.93 -15.04 -0.74
CA ASP A 22 9.82 -15.88 0.48
C ASP A 22 10.19 -15.14 1.77
N GLY A 23 10.55 -13.86 1.68
CA GLY A 23 10.93 -13.03 2.81
C GLY A 23 12.36 -13.26 3.32
N SER A 24 13.16 -14.09 2.66
CA SER A 24 14.55 -14.37 3.05
C SER A 24 15.51 -13.23 2.73
N LYS A 25 15.17 -12.38 1.76
CA LYS A 25 16.00 -11.25 1.30
C LYS A 25 15.16 -10.14 0.67
N LEU A 26 15.76 -8.96 0.54
CA LEU A 26 15.22 -7.89 -0.28
C LEU A 26 15.20 -8.32 -1.75
N ALA A 27 14.02 -8.34 -2.35
CA ALA A 27 13.81 -8.72 -3.74
C ALA A 27 12.94 -7.67 -4.48
N TYR A 28 12.96 -7.77 -5.81
CA TYR A 28 12.30 -6.84 -6.71
C TYR A 28 11.59 -7.61 -7.82
N GLY A 29 10.51 -7.05 -8.35
CA GLY A 29 9.80 -7.60 -9.50
C GLY A 29 8.79 -6.62 -10.06
N ARG A 30 7.88 -7.14 -10.88
CA ARG A 30 6.81 -6.37 -11.51
C ARG A 30 5.45 -6.87 -11.06
N ALA A 31 4.47 -5.97 -11.07
CA ALA A 31 3.09 -6.24 -10.70
C ALA A 31 2.14 -5.43 -11.61
N PHE A 32 0.84 -5.79 -11.56
CA PHE A 32 -0.24 -5.07 -12.22
C PHE A 32 0.04 -4.87 -13.72
N ASP A 33 0.31 -5.97 -14.44
CA ASP A 33 0.65 -5.95 -15.88
C ASP A 33 1.77 -4.96 -16.23
N ASN A 34 2.79 -4.89 -15.37
CA ASN A 34 3.93 -3.98 -15.44
C ASN A 34 3.64 -2.49 -15.14
N GLN A 35 2.45 -2.14 -14.65
CA GLN A 35 2.14 -0.76 -14.24
C GLN A 35 2.90 -0.35 -12.96
N ALA A 36 3.34 -1.32 -12.16
CA ALA A 36 4.17 -1.07 -10.98
C ALA A 36 5.32 -2.07 -10.85
N GLN A 37 6.34 -1.65 -10.12
CA GLN A 37 7.41 -2.51 -9.59
C GLN A 37 7.11 -2.81 -8.13
N TRP A 38 7.51 -3.97 -7.62
CA TRP A 38 7.50 -4.23 -6.20
C TRP A 38 8.92 -4.32 -5.64
N GLN A 39 9.06 -3.94 -4.37
CA GLN A 39 10.27 -4.02 -3.56
C GLN A 39 9.86 -4.59 -2.19
N MET A 40 10.28 -5.82 -1.91
CA MET A 40 9.80 -6.59 -0.76
C MET A 40 10.93 -7.17 0.06
N THR A 41 10.82 -7.07 1.38
CA THR A 41 11.70 -7.75 2.34
C THR A 41 10.98 -8.85 3.10
N GLY A 42 9.66 -8.84 3.08
CA GLY A 42 8.79 -9.90 3.62
C GLY A 42 8.30 -10.86 2.56
N VAL A 43 7.40 -11.75 2.94
CA VAL A 43 6.75 -12.68 2.02
C VAL A 43 5.82 -11.92 1.09
N LEU A 44 5.80 -12.28 -0.19
CA LEU A 44 4.85 -11.80 -1.20
C LEU A 44 4.30 -12.97 -1.98
N GLU A 45 2.99 -13.04 -2.09
CA GLU A 45 2.26 -14.08 -2.83
C GLU A 45 1.23 -13.46 -3.78
N HIS A 46 0.97 -14.12 -4.91
CA HIS A 46 -0.04 -13.74 -5.89
C HIS A 46 -0.57 -14.99 -6.63
N PRO A 47 -1.87 -15.08 -6.92
CA PRO A 47 -2.94 -14.24 -6.41
C PRO A 47 -3.19 -14.44 -4.90
N CYS A 48 -4.02 -13.61 -4.28
CA CYS A 48 -4.49 -13.81 -2.91
C CYS A 48 -5.26 -15.11 -2.77
N THR A 49 -5.14 -15.78 -1.61
CA THR A 49 -5.82 -17.04 -1.31
C THR A 49 -6.40 -17.04 0.11
N GLY A 50 -7.21 -18.06 0.44
CA GLY A 50 -7.89 -18.14 1.74
C GLY A 50 -8.75 -16.90 2.01
N ASP A 51 -8.73 -16.40 3.22
CA ASP A 51 -9.54 -15.23 3.63
C ASP A 51 -9.23 -13.97 2.81
N PHE A 52 -8.05 -13.88 2.18
CA PHE A 52 -7.69 -12.75 1.33
C PHE A 52 -8.38 -12.78 -0.04
N ALA A 53 -8.86 -13.93 -0.50
CA ALA A 53 -9.66 -14.02 -1.73
C ALA A 53 -11.03 -13.36 -1.60
N GLU A 54 -11.51 -13.16 -0.36
CA GLU A 54 -12.83 -12.58 -0.06
C GLU A 54 -12.78 -11.04 0.16
N LEU A 55 -11.61 -10.41 0.01
CA LEU A 55 -11.42 -8.97 0.28
C LEU A 55 -12.02 -8.04 -0.79
N GLY A 56 -12.61 -8.57 -1.87
CA GLY A 56 -13.11 -7.72 -2.97
C GLY A 56 -12.01 -7.02 -3.77
N ILE A 57 -10.80 -7.61 -3.80
CA ILE A 57 -9.63 -7.17 -4.57
C ILE A 57 -9.38 -8.19 -5.68
N ALA A 58 -9.57 -7.83 -6.94
CA ALA A 58 -9.52 -8.79 -8.05
C ALA A 58 -8.08 -9.18 -8.44
N ASP A 59 -7.20 -8.21 -8.71
CA ASP A 59 -5.76 -8.45 -8.94
C ASP A 59 -5.00 -8.26 -7.63
N CYS A 60 -5.07 -9.27 -6.75
CA CYS A 60 -4.71 -9.19 -5.35
C CYS A 60 -3.35 -9.82 -5.04
N TYR A 61 -2.48 -9.04 -4.38
CA TYR A 61 -1.19 -9.44 -3.83
C TYR A 61 -1.27 -9.47 -2.31
N GLN A 62 -1.03 -10.62 -1.68
CA GLN A 62 -0.95 -10.74 -0.22
C GLN A 62 0.50 -10.76 0.24
N PHE A 63 0.78 -10.14 1.40
CA PHE A 63 2.14 -10.01 1.89
C PHE A 63 2.22 -9.89 3.42
N THR A 64 3.38 -10.28 3.97
CA THR A 64 3.62 -10.23 5.41
C THR A 64 4.98 -9.64 5.75
N LEU A 65 5.06 -8.95 6.90
CA LEU A 65 6.32 -8.56 7.54
C LEU A 65 6.42 -9.22 8.92
N SER A 66 7.63 -9.65 9.29
CA SER A 66 7.87 -10.35 10.56
C SER A 66 7.70 -9.42 11.77
N ALA A 67 7.14 -9.96 12.87
CA ALA A 67 7.18 -9.32 14.19
C ALA A 67 8.59 -9.31 14.80
N ASP A 68 9.47 -10.19 14.32
CA ASP A 68 10.88 -10.24 14.73
C ASP A 68 11.66 -9.14 14.01
N GLY A 69 12.16 -8.17 14.77
CA GLY A 69 12.91 -7.01 14.26
C GLY A 69 14.25 -7.35 13.60
N SER A 70 14.72 -8.59 13.69
CA SER A 70 15.93 -9.07 13.01
C SER A 70 15.65 -9.69 11.65
N LYS A 71 14.38 -9.88 11.28
CA LYS A 71 13.94 -10.51 10.04
C LYS A 71 13.28 -9.52 9.08
N SER A 72 13.15 -9.90 7.82
CA SER A 72 12.55 -9.09 6.76
C SER A 72 13.19 -7.70 6.64
N LEU A 73 14.51 -7.61 6.86
CA LEU A 73 15.21 -6.33 6.90
C LEU A 73 15.54 -5.79 5.50
N ASP A 74 15.34 -4.49 5.35
CA ASP A 74 15.85 -3.74 4.20
C ASP A 74 17.36 -3.55 4.32
N THR A 75 18.12 -4.32 3.55
CA THR A 75 19.57 -4.33 3.58
C THR A 75 20.21 -3.00 3.17
N LYS A 76 19.44 -2.06 2.62
CA LYS A 76 19.88 -0.70 2.30
C LYS A 76 19.88 0.25 3.51
N HIS A 77 19.33 -0.19 4.65
CA HIS A 77 19.11 0.64 5.84
C HIS A 77 19.41 -0.11 7.14
N LEU A 78 20.52 -0.85 7.20
CA LEU A 78 20.89 -1.64 8.38
C LEU A 78 21.30 -0.78 9.59
N ASP A 79 21.74 0.44 9.35
CA ASP A 79 22.02 1.48 10.37
C ASP A 79 20.76 2.01 11.06
N SER A 80 19.62 1.89 10.38
CA SER A 80 18.30 2.24 10.89
C SER A 80 17.30 1.18 10.42
N PRO A 81 17.23 0.01 11.08
CA PRO A 81 16.54 -1.17 10.57
C PRO A 81 15.09 -0.91 10.17
N ARG A 82 14.72 -1.38 9.00
CA ARG A 82 13.40 -1.18 8.38
C ARG A 82 12.95 -2.45 7.69
N GLN A 83 11.64 -2.61 7.60
CA GLN A 83 10.97 -3.67 6.85
C GLN A 83 10.09 -3.02 5.80
N ARG A 84 10.04 -3.60 4.58
CA ARG A 84 9.19 -3.07 3.51
C ARG A 84 8.55 -4.15 2.66
N ASN A 85 7.30 -3.89 2.31
CA ASN A 85 6.59 -4.52 1.21
C ASN A 85 5.86 -3.40 0.46
N GLU A 86 6.52 -2.82 -0.54
CA GLU A 86 6.04 -1.67 -1.27
C GLU A 86 5.95 -1.94 -2.77
N PHE A 87 4.90 -1.43 -3.37
CA PHE A 87 4.77 -1.25 -4.81
C PHE A 87 5.16 0.19 -5.17
N ARG A 88 5.69 0.36 -6.36
CA ARG A 88 6.14 1.64 -6.88
C ARG A 88 5.61 1.82 -8.30
N ALA A 89 4.82 2.85 -8.52
CA ALA A 89 4.37 3.29 -9.83
C ALA A 89 5.52 3.78 -10.72
N HIS A 90 5.27 4.01 -11.99
CA HIS A 90 6.25 4.58 -12.90
C HIS A 90 6.67 5.98 -12.46
N ASN A 91 7.84 6.42 -12.95
CA ASN A 91 8.30 7.78 -12.72
C ASN A 91 7.38 8.77 -13.42
N ALA A 92 7.19 9.91 -12.77
CA ALA A 92 6.56 11.10 -13.32
C ALA A 92 7.54 12.26 -13.33
N ALA A 93 7.51 13.08 -14.36
CA ALA A 93 8.25 14.34 -14.44
C ALA A 93 7.49 15.48 -13.76
N ALA A 94 8.19 16.59 -13.49
CA ALA A 94 7.52 17.80 -13.01
C ALA A 94 6.53 18.33 -14.06
N GLY A 95 5.31 18.67 -13.63
CA GLY A 95 4.21 19.10 -14.45
C GLY A 95 3.32 17.97 -14.99
N GLU A 96 3.73 16.72 -14.86
CA GLU A 96 2.87 15.59 -15.25
C GLU A 96 1.75 15.39 -14.23
N GLU A 97 0.54 15.17 -14.77
CA GLU A 97 -0.65 14.83 -13.98
C GLU A 97 -0.93 13.34 -14.12
N HIS A 98 -1.22 12.70 -12.98
CA HIS A 98 -1.61 11.31 -12.91
C HIS A 98 -2.81 11.12 -12.00
N THR A 99 -3.66 10.16 -12.37
CA THR A 99 -4.68 9.61 -11.48
C THR A 99 -4.29 8.20 -11.11
N TYR A 100 -4.29 7.92 -9.80
CA TYR A 100 -4.02 6.60 -9.25
C TYR A 100 -5.23 6.08 -8.49
N SER A 101 -5.45 4.77 -8.56
CA SER A 101 -6.38 4.06 -7.70
C SER A 101 -5.80 2.71 -7.31
N TRP A 102 -6.02 2.29 -6.07
CA TRP A 102 -5.68 0.95 -5.57
C TRP A 102 -6.53 0.61 -4.36
N LYS A 103 -6.67 -0.69 -4.09
CA LYS A 103 -7.23 -1.16 -2.84
C LYS A 103 -6.14 -1.68 -1.92
N GLU A 104 -6.32 -1.51 -0.62
CA GLU A 104 -5.43 -2.02 0.41
C GLU A 104 -6.21 -2.59 1.60
N TYR A 105 -5.72 -3.68 2.15
CA TYR A 105 -6.20 -4.29 3.37
C TYR A 105 -5.02 -4.50 4.32
N VAL A 106 -5.18 -4.07 5.57
CA VAL A 106 -4.23 -4.36 6.66
C VAL A 106 -4.98 -5.07 7.77
N ALA A 107 -4.51 -6.25 8.19
CA ALA A 107 -5.20 -7.07 9.18
C ALA A 107 -5.27 -6.41 10.56
N LYS A 108 -6.38 -6.59 11.29
CA LYS A 108 -6.66 -6.02 12.63
C LYS A 108 -5.55 -6.25 13.66
N GLY A 109 -4.78 -7.32 13.56
CA GLY A 109 -3.66 -7.61 14.45
C GLY A 109 -2.42 -6.75 14.22
N THR A 110 -2.41 -5.91 13.18
CA THR A 110 -1.29 -5.02 12.87
C THR A 110 -1.30 -3.81 13.79
N GLY A 111 -0.33 -3.72 14.68
CA GLY A 111 -0.16 -2.60 15.60
C GLY A 111 0.66 -1.45 15.01
N THR A 112 0.56 -0.28 15.64
CA THR A 112 1.35 0.91 15.32
C THR A 112 2.28 1.27 16.48
N GLY A 113 3.49 1.74 16.19
CA GLY A 113 4.45 2.22 17.17
C GLY A 113 4.57 3.75 17.20
N SER A 114 5.63 4.24 17.84
CA SER A 114 5.99 5.66 17.82
C SER A 114 6.76 6.07 16.57
N ASN A 115 7.30 5.10 15.83
CA ASN A 115 8.02 5.31 14.58
C ASN A 115 7.07 5.32 13.39
N PHE A 116 7.57 5.68 12.22
CA PHE A 116 6.80 5.66 10.99
C PHE A 116 6.39 4.23 10.58
N PHE A 117 5.20 4.15 10.03
CA PHE A 117 4.67 3.00 9.31
C PHE A 117 3.92 3.57 8.09
N HIS A 118 4.63 3.75 6.98
CA HIS A 118 4.07 4.31 5.76
C HIS A 118 3.26 3.27 4.99
N LEU A 119 2.07 3.68 4.58
CA LEU A 119 1.14 2.95 3.74
C LEU A 119 1.14 3.50 2.30
N MET A 120 1.46 4.79 2.16
CA MET A 120 1.64 5.47 0.89
C MET A 120 2.74 6.52 1.00
N GLN A 121 3.48 6.75 -0.09
CA GLN A 121 4.48 7.81 -0.19
C GLN A 121 4.45 8.45 -1.59
N ILE A 122 4.42 9.77 -1.65
CA ILE A 122 4.85 10.53 -2.83
C ILE A 122 6.34 10.82 -2.64
N PHE A 123 7.16 10.23 -3.49
CA PHE A 123 8.60 10.22 -3.32
C PHE A 123 9.29 11.10 -4.36
N ASP A 124 10.13 12.02 -3.91
CA ASP A 124 11.03 12.82 -4.76
C ASP A 124 12.35 12.05 -4.92
N ALA A 125 12.60 11.52 -6.14
CA ALA A 125 13.79 10.73 -6.41
C ALA A 125 15.07 11.56 -6.37
N VAL A 126 14.99 12.86 -6.64
CA VAL A 126 16.13 13.77 -6.64
C VAL A 126 16.56 14.09 -5.21
N LYS A 127 15.59 14.40 -4.34
CA LYS A 127 15.84 14.63 -2.91
C LYS A 127 16.10 13.35 -2.12
N GLY A 128 15.71 12.19 -2.68
CA GLY A 128 15.88 10.89 -2.04
C GLY A 128 14.96 10.64 -0.85
N GLY A 129 13.77 11.27 -0.82
CA GLY A 129 12.82 11.15 0.30
C GLY A 129 11.37 11.43 -0.08
N PRO A 130 10.40 11.02 0.79
CA PRO A 130 9.01 11.34 0.58
C PRO A 130 8.72 12.82 0.85
N VAL A 131 7.80 13.39 0.09
CA VAL A 131 7.24 14.75 0.29
C VAL A 131 5.85 14.72 0.91
N VAL A 132 5.13 13.62 0.70
CA VAL A 132 3.84 13.29 1.33
C VAL A 132 3.84 11.82 1.69
N THR A 133 3.30 11.46 2.85
CA THR A 133 3.06 10.07 3.23
C THR A 133 1.67 9.89 3.82
N LEU A 134 1.08 8.71 3.66
CA LEU A 134 0.06 8.20 4.57
C LEU A 134 0.79 7.32 5.59
N THR A 135 0.72 7.69 6.87
CA THR A 135 1.49 7.06 7.93
C THR A 135 0.60 6.63 9.09
N ALA A 136 0.77 5.38 9.52
CA ALA A 136 0.18 4.86 10.75
C ALA A 136 1.17 5.02 11.91
N ARG A 137 0.76 5.69 13.00
CA ARG A 137 1.60 5.96 14.16
C ARG A 137 0.76 6.24 15.41
N LYS A 138 1.14 5.66 16.55
CA LYS A 138 0.52 5.91 17.86
C LYS A 138 -1.02 5.79 17.86
N GLY A 139 -1.55 4.74 17.20
CA GLY A 139 -2.99 4.51 17.12
C GLY A 139 -3.74 5.42 16.15
N MET A 140 -3.03 6.16 15.30
CA MET A 140 -3.60 7.02 14.27
C MET A 140 -3.09 6.63 12.89
N VAL A 141 -3.86 6.89 11.84
CA VAL A 141 -3.44 6.91 10.45
C VAL A 141 -3.69 8.31 9.90
N GLY A 142 -2.74 8.88 9.17
CA GLY A 142 -2.90 10.24 8.66
C GLY A 142 -1.88 10.62 7.59
N VAL A 143 -2.21 11.67 6.87
CA VAL A 143 -1.29 12.30 5.93
C VAL A 143 -0.21 13.04 6.72
N GLU A 144 1.04 12.89 6.32
CA GLU A 144 2.16 13.67 6.83
C GLU A 144 2.83 14.42 5.66
N SER A 145 2.90 15.74 5.76
CA SER A 145 3.56 16.60 4.77
C SER A 145 3.84 17.98 5.38
N GLY A 146 4.94 18.60 4.99
CA GLY A 146 5.21 20.00 5.28
C GLY A 146 4.25 20.98 4.59
N LEU A 147 3.39 20.51 3.70
CA LEU A 147 2.42 21.33 2.96
C LEU A 147 1.11 21.56 3.72
N CYS A 148 0.86 20.86 4.82
CA CYS A 148 -0.34 21.00 5.63
C CYS A 148 -0.20 22.17 6.62
N GLY A 149 -0.52 23.38 6.22
CA GLY A 149 -0.33 24.60 7.01
C GLY A 149 -1.09 24.69 8.34
N GLY A 150 -2.08 23.85 8.61
CA GLY A 150 -2.90 23.84 9.83
C GLY A 150 -2.99 22.47 10.50
N GLY A 151 -2.19 21.51 10.04
CA GLY A 151 -2.26 20.09 10.41
C GLY A 151 -2.84 19.24 9.28
N CYS A 152 -2.25 18.08 9.07
CA CYS A 152 -2.74 17.12 8.07
C CYS A 152 -3.94 16.31 8.59
N PRO A 153 -4.85 15.85 7.71
CA PRO A 153 -5.96 15.00 8.11
C PRO A 153 -5.46 13.67 8.66
N SER A 154 -6.12 13.20 9.70
CA SER A 154 -5.85 11.91 10.35
C SER A 154 -7.12 11.31 10.93
N ALA A 155 -7.12 9.99 11.09
CA ALA A 155 -8.20 9.21 11.68
C ALA A 155 -7.63 8.20 12.69
N ALA A 156 -8.48 7.59 13.50
CA ALA A 156 -8.09 6.49 14.36
C ALA A 156 -7.62 5.30 13.51
N TRP A 157 -6.59 4.57 13.96
CA TRP A 157 -6.08 3.38 13.26
C TRP A 157 -7.16 2.31 13.07
N GLU A 158 -8.06 2.19 14.06
CA GLU A 158 -9.19 1.26 14.05
C GLU A 158 -10.19 1.52 12.92
N SER A 159 -10.27 2.74 12.41
CA SER A 159 -11.11 3.07 11.25
C SER A 159 -10.50 2.64 9.91
N TYR A 160 -9.23 2.28 9.90
CA TYR A 160 -8.50 1.84 8.72
C TYR A 160 -8.24 0.32 8.71
N VAL A 161 -7.73 -0.22 9.83
CA VAL A 161 -7.31 -1.62 9.93
C VAL A 161 -8.49 -2.59 9.96
N GLY A 162 -8.34 -3.74 9.30
CA GLY A 162 -9.34 -4.82 9.29
C GLY A 162 -10.50 -4.62 8.31
N ARG A 163 -10.34 -3.70 7.38
CA ARG A 163 -11.26 -3.47 6.24
C ARG A 163 -10.48 -3.24 4.96
N THR A 164 -11.09 -3.51 3.82
CA THR A 164 -10.53 -3.11 2.53
C THR A 164 -10.78 -1.62 2.35
N THR A 165 -9.73 -0.86 2.09
CA THR A 165 -9.78 0.57 1.80
C THR A 165 -9.58 0.80 0.31
N LEU A 166 -10.31 1.75 -0.27
CA LEU A 166 -10.09 2.27 -1.61
C LEU A 166 -9.34 3.59 -1.52
N HIS A 167 -8.20 3.65 -2.19
CA HIS A 167 -7.38 4.84 -2.31
C HIS A 167 -7.56 5.43 -3.70
N THR A 168 -7.85 6.72 -3.78
CA THR A 168 -7.91 7.47 -5.03
C THR A 168 -7.06 8.73 -4.91
N MET A 169 -6.26 9.01 -5.92
CA MET A 169 -5.37 10.16 -5.93
C MET A 169 -5.32 10.77 -7.33
N ARG A 170 -5.52 12.08 -7.41
CA ARG A 170 -5.15 12.88 -8.57
C ARG A 170 -4.02 13.82 -8.15
N ILE A 171 -2.92 13.79 -8.87
CA ILE A 171 -1.72 14.55 -8.53
C ILE A 171 -1.07 15.17 -9.77
N THR A 172 -0.72 16.44 -9.68
CA THR A 172 0.26 17.08 -10.56
C THR A 172 1.58 17.15 -9.83
N PHE A 173 2.61 16.47 -10.34
CA PHE A 173 3.94 16.46 -9.72
C PHE A 173 4.70 17.75 -9.96
N GLY A 174 5.65 18.05 -9.08
CA GLY A 174 6.59 19.15 -9.28
C GLY A 174 6.58 20.22 -8.17
N PRO A 175 7.39 21.30 -8.33
CA PRO A 175 7.58 22.31 -7.29
C PRO A 175 6.33 23.17 -7.02
N SER A 176 5.39 23.21 -7.96
CA SER A 176 4.09 23.93 -7.85
C SER A 176 2.95 22.96 -8.17
N GLY A 177 3.03 21.74 -7.65
CA GLY A 177 2.04 20.70 -7.90
C GLY A 177 0.77 20.86 -7.05
N SER A 178 -0.19 20.00 -7.33
CA SER A 178 -1.42 19.85 -6.54
C SER A 178 -1.77 18.36 -6.37
N MET A 179 -2.43 18.01 -5.28
CA MET A 179 -2.87 16.64 -5.01
C MET A 179 -4.22 16.67 -4.33
N SER A 180 -5.15 15.87 -4.83
CA SER A 180 -6.36 15.47 -4.11
C SER A 180 -6.24 13.98 -3.83
N TYR A 181 -6.36 13.59 -2.56
CA TYR A 181 -6.17 12.22 -2.11
C TYR A 181 -7.27 11.82 -1.15
N ASN A 182 -7.97 10.72 -1.45
CA ASN A 182 -9.02 10.16 -0.62
C ASN A 182 -8.72 8.70 -0.28
N VAL A 183 -9.05 8.32 0.94
CA VAL A 183 -9.10 6.94 1.43
C VAL A 183 -10.49 6.72 1.99
N GLU A 184 -11.18 5.71 1.49
CA GLU A 184 -12.50 5.33 1.94
C GLU A 184 -12.60 3.84 2.20
N ASP A 185 -13.55 3.43 3.02
CA ASP A 185 -13.94 2.03 3.17
C ASP A 185 -14.52 1.55 1.84
N ALA A 186 -13.95 0.51 1.26
CA ALA A 186 -14.31 0.06 -0.09
C ALA A 186 -15.71 -0.54 -0.19
N ASP A 187 -16.27 -1.00 0.94
CA ASP A 187 -17.60 -1.63 0.99
C ASP A 187 -18.70 -0.60 1.23
N SER A 188 -18.47 0.34 2.17
CA SER A 188 -19.48 1.34 2.55
C SER A 188 -19.36 2.69 1.83
N GLY A 189 -18.18 3.01 1.29
CA GLY A 189 -17.86 4.32 0.75
C GLY A 189 -17.65 5.40 1.83
N GLU A 190 -17.57 5.01 3.12
CA GLU A 190 -17.30 5.96 4.20
C GLU A 190 -15.89 6.53 4.08
N SER A 191 -15.78 7.87 4.07
CA SER A 191 -14.48 8.56 3.98
C SER A 191 -13.70 8.42 5.29
N ILE A 192 -12.46 7.95 5.20
CA ILE A 192 -11.51 7.81 6.32
C ILE A 192 -10.53 8.98 6.32
N ILE A 193 -9.95 9.30 5.17
CA ILE A 193 -8.99 10.39 4.97
C ILE A 193 -9.36 11.15 3.70
N SER A 194 -9.35 12.47 3.76
CA SER A 194 -9.45 13.33 2.57
C SER A 194 -8.45 14.48 2.72
N ALA A 195 -7.59 14.68 1.72
CA ALA A 195 -6.53 15.66 1.73
C ALA A 195 -6.38 16.35 0.38
N ASP A 196 -6.43 17.69 0.39
CA ASP A 196 -6.07 18.52 -0.75
C ASP A 196 -4.80 19.30 -0.40
N LEU A 197 -3.75 19.10 -1.19
CA LEU A 197 -2.44 19.73 -0.96
C LEU A 197 -1.99 20.49 -2.22
N SER A 198 -1.25 21.58 -1.99
CA SER A 198 -0.64 22.36 -3.07
C SER A 198 0.76 22.78 -2.67
N GLY A 199 1.69 22.77 -3.62
CA GLY A 199 3.08 23.16 -3.40
C GLY A 199 4.08 22.17 -3.97
N ALA A 200 5.21 21.98 -3.30
CA ALA A 200 6.29 21.11 -3.78
C ALA A 200 5.93 19.62 -3.59
N LEU A 201 5.22 19.07 -4.57
CA LEU A 201 4.81 17.67 -4.65
C LEU A 201 5.80 16.83 -5.50
N GLY A 202 7.09 17.03 -5.28
CA GLY A 202 8.20 16.33 -5.92
C GLY A 202 9.12 17.24 -6.74
N GLY A 203 10.16 16.63 -7.30
CA GLY A 203 11.17 17.29 -8.15
C GLY A 203 11.00 16.92 -9.62
N SER A 204 12.13 16.92 -10.36
CA SER A 204 12.16 16.56 -11.78
C SER A 204 11.82 15.08 -12.05
N THR A 205 11.93 14.23 -11.05
CA THR A 205 11.54 12.81 -11.11
C THR A 205 10.93 12.42 -9.78
N SER A 206 9.68 11.98 -9.83
CA SER A 206 8.90 11.59 -8.66
C SER A 206 8.07 10.35 -8.95
N TYR A 207 7.54 9.70 -7.93
CA TYR A 207 6.67 8.54 -8.09
C TYR A 207 5.84 8.28 -6.84
N LEU A 208 4.72 7.57 -7.04
CA LEU A 208 3.92 6.99 -5.97
C LEU A 208 4.54 5.67 -5.51
N LYS A 209 4.55 5.43 -4.20
CA LYS A 209 4.68 4.13 -3.56
C LYS A 209 3.49 3.85 -2.68
N PHE A 210 3.09 2.58 -2.58
CA PHE A 210 2.01 2.12 -1.70
C PHE A 210 2.29 0.71 -1.18
N GLY A 211 1.61 0.29 -0.13
CA GLY A 211 1.85 -0.93 0.62
C GLY A 211 2.40 -0.64 2.02
N THR A 212 3.33 -1.43 2.55
CA THR A 212 3.78 -1.30 3.93
C THR A 212 5.28 -1.09 4.06
N TYR A 213 5.68 0.00 4.74
CA TYR A 213 7.08 0.32 5.02
C TYR A 213 7.23 0.92 6.41
N ARG A 214 7.97 0.26 7.30
CA ARG A 214 8.09 0.68 8.69
C ARG A 214 9.51 0.61 9.22
N LYS A 215 9.80 1.46 10.21
CA LYS A 215 10.97 1.32 11.06
C LYS A 215 10.74 0.20 12.07
N VAL A 216 11.76 -0.63 12.30
CA VAL A 216 11.76 -1.65 13.35
C VAL A 216 11.74 -0.99 14.73
N TYR A 217 10.99 -1.58 15.66
CA TYR A 217 10.95 -1.17 17.08
C TYR A 217 10.60 -2.36 17.95
N ASP A 218 10.97 -2.27 19.24
CA ASP A 218 10.73 -3.34 20.21
C ASP A 218 9.23 -3.51 20.48
N GLY A 219 8.77 -4.77 20.50
CA GLY A 219 7.36 -5.09 20.73
C GLY A 219 6.44 -4.86 19.53
N MET A 220 6.98 -4.67 18.32
CA MET A 220 6.16 -4.57 17.11
C MET A 220 5.43 -5.88 16.80
N THR A 221 4.22 -5.78 16.27
CA THR A 221 3.46 -6.92 15.76
C THR A 221 3.91 -7.28 14.34
N GLY A 222 3.56 -8.47 13.86
CA GLY A 222 3.63 -8.79 12.43
C GLY A 222 2.71 -7.88 11.62
N VAL A 223 3.02 -7.72 10.33
CA VAL A 223 2.10 -7.13 9.36
C VAL A 223 1.57 -8.24 8.49
N VAL A 224 0.26 -8.28 8.32
CA VAL A 224 -0.44 -9.13 7.37
C VAL A 224 -1.33 -8.21 6.54
N ALA A 225 -1.13 -8.16 5.24
CA ALA A 225 -1.78 -7.19 4.39
C ALA A 225 -1.98 -7.73 2.96
N ALA A 226 -2.86 -7.07 2.23
CA ALA A 226 -3.06 -7.28 0.80
C ALA A 226 -3.24 -5.94 0.10
N THR A 227 -2.86 -5.87 -1.18
CA THR A 227 -3.15 -4.73 -2.05
C THR A 227 -3.41 -5.20 -3.47
N GLY A 228 -4.15 -4.42 -4.23
CA GLY A 228 -4.43 -4.74 -5.61
C GLY A 228 -5.34 -3.76 -6.31
N ASP A 229 -5.87 -4.18 -7.47
CA ASP A 229 -6.71 -3.35 -8.33
C ASP A 229 -6.04 -2.00 -8.67
N PHE A 230 -4.70 -2.00 -8.79
CA PHE A 230 -3.94 -0.78 -9.08
C PHE A 230 -4.19 -0.31 -10.50
N SER A 231 -4.43 0.97 -10.64
CA SER A 231 -4.52 1.65 -11.93
C SER A 231 -3.78 2.99 -11.90
N GLN A 232 -3.21 3.35 -13.04
CA GLN A 232 -2.55 4.63 -13.32
C GLN A 232 -3.00 5.15 -14.67
N SER A 233 -3.47 6.38 -14.73
CA SER A 233 -3.84 7.12 -15.96
C SER A 233 -3.31 8.54 -15.95
#